data_5a32544a5fc3e120a735ba5cefd6db9a
#
_entry.id   5a32544a5fc3e120a735ba5cefd6db9a
#
_cell.length_a   1.000
_cell.length_b   1.000
_cell.length_c   1.000
_cell.angle_alpha   90.00
_cell.angle_beta   90.00
_cell.angle_gamma   90.00
#
_symmetry.space_group_name_H-M   'P 1'
#
loop_
_entity.id
_entity.type
_entity.pdbx_description
1 polymer ?
#
loop_
_entity_poly.entity_id
_entity_poly.type
_entity_poly.pdbx_seq_one_letter_code
_entity_poly.pdbx_strand_id
1 'polypeptide(L)'
;MKNKFYTSLTILSIFGCTVFTSCEDLLDTKSPSSIEDTDIFSNKSLVEGAINNIYTYYGEQNYRARYLPYYGLNTDIEWYNSSDKGDAKAGVVTFSALPGNTEMNIADSKEPWSNIYSGIEKANLAIKGLETSADMEDSFIQQLYGEALTLRAMAYVDLINAWGDVPARFEP
;
A
#
# COMPACT_ATOMS: atom_id res chain seq x y z
N MET A 1 40.55 -17.99 -55.39
CA MET A 1 40.16 -18.52 -54.07
C MET A 1 39.80 -17.44 -53.04
N LYS A 2 40.45 -16.27 -53.04
CA LYS A 2 40.14 -15.15 -52.10
C LYS A 2 38.73 -14.60 -52.22
N ASN A 3 38.17 -14.43 -53.43
CA ASN A 3 36.86 -13.85 -53.63
C ASN A 3 35.68 -14.72 -53.11
N LYS A 4 35.82 -16.06 -53.14
CA LYS A 4 34.80 -16.96 -52.58
C LYS A 4 34.78 -16.96 -51.08
N PHE A 5 35.89 -16.65 -50.43
CA PHE A 5 35.95 -16.55 -48.96
C PHE A 5 35.25 -15.29 -48.43
N TYR A 6 35.44 -14.16 -49.12
CA TYR A 6 34.75 -12.91 -48.74
C TYR A 6 33.23 -12.95 -48.98
N THR A 7 32.78 -13.59 -50.06
CA THR A 7 31.35 -13.80 -50.34
C THR A 7 30.68 -14.70 -49.29
N SER A 8 31.38 -15.75 -48.84
CA SER A 8 30.88 -16.64 -47.80
C SER A 8 30.80 -15.94 -46.43
N LEU A 9 31.77 -15.08 -46.14
CA LEU A 9 31.81 -14.29 -44.88
C LEU A 9 30.73 -13.23 -44.84
N THR A 10 30.44 -12.56 -45.96
CA THR A 10 29.33 -11.56 -46.07
C THR A 10 27.95 -12.20 -45.95
N ILE A 11 27.73 -13.37 -46.51
CA ILE A 11 26.45 -14.10 -46.40
C ILE A 11 26.24 -14.56 -44.96
N LEU A 12 27.28 -15.02 -44.26
CA LEU A 12 27.20 -15.42 -42.86
C LEU A 12 26.91 -14.21 -41.91
N SER A 13 27.48 -13.04 -42.25
CA SER A 13 27.24 -11.82 -41.49
C SER A 13 25.83 -11.28 -41.65
N ILE A 14 25.23 -11.39 -42.85
CA ILE A 14 23.83 -10.96 -43.12
C ILE A 14 22.84 -11.93 -42.45
N PHE A 15 23.13 -13.23 -42.43
CA PHE A 15 22.27 -14.22 -41.77
C PHE A 15 22.33 -14.11 -40.23
N GLY A 16 23.45 -13.65 -39.65
CA GLY A 16 23.60 -13.42 -38.21
C GLY A 16 22.80 -12.22 -37.69
N CYS A 17 22.50 -11.19 -38.52
CA CYS A 17 21.76 -10.01 -38.09
C CYS A 17 20.22 -10.18 -38.07
N THR A 18 19.70 -11.22 -38.69
CA THR A 18 18.24 -11.43 -38.77
C THR A 18 17.66 -12.23 -37.60
N VAL A 19 18.47 -12.76 -36.70
CA VAL A 19 18.02 -13.60 -35.57
C VAL A 19 17.78 -12.78 -34.29
N PHE A 20 18.00 -11.46 -34.30
CA PHE A 20 17.77 -10.59 -33.14
C PHE A 20 16.50 -9.73 -33.23
N THR A 21 15.56 -10.09 -34.09
CA THR A 21 14.21 -9.56 -33.93
C THR A 21 13.54 -10.28 -32.76
N SER A 22 13.86 -9.85 -31.56
CA SER A 22 13.14 -10.25 -30.35
C SER A 22 11.68 -9.80 -30.52
N CYS A 23 10.78 -10.75 -30.57
CA CYS A 23 9.34 -10.46 -30.45
C CYS A 23 9.06 -10.06 -29.02
N GLU A 24 9.17 -8.78 -28.70
CA GLU A 24 8.71 -8.22 -27.41
C GLU A 24 7.20 -8.47 -27.22
N ASP A 25 6.43 -8.40 -28.29
CA ASP A 25 4.97 -8.61 -28.29
C ASP A 25 4.51 -10.03 -27.87
N LEU A 26 5.37 -11.03 -27.95
CA LEU A 26 5.00 -12.41 -27.61
C LEU A 26 5.12 -12.73 -26.11
N LEU A 27 5.81 -11.84 -25.36
CA LEU A 27 6.00 -11.98 -23.91
C LEU A 27 4.98 -11.12 -23.12
N ASP A 28 4.30 -10.20 -23.78
CA ASP A 28 3.26 -9.36 -23.20
C ASP A 28 1.90 -10.08 -23.23
N THR A 29 1.86 -11.25 -22.62
CA THR A 29 0.60 -11.97 -22.41
C THR A 29 -0.17 -11.32 -21.28
N LYS A 30 -1.15 -10.47 -21.64
CA LYS A 30 -2.15 -10.02 -20.66
C LYS A 30 -2.83 -11.27 -20.08
N SER A 31 -2.65 -11.50 -18.79
CA SER A 31 -3.34 -12.59 -18.12
C SER A 31 -4.84 -12.30 -18.16
N PRO A 32 -5.70 -13.16 -18.71
CA PRO A 32 -7.15 -12.93 -18.74
C PRO A 32 -7.78 -12.93 -17.34
N SER A 33 -7.02 -13.27 -16.31
CA SER A 33 -7.44 -13.26 -14.91
C SER A 33 -6.82 -12.09 -14.10
N SER A 34 -6.01 -11.24 -14.71
CA SER A 34 -5.43 -10.05 -14.08
C SER A 34 -6.15 -8.81 -14.59
N ILE A 35 -6.81 -8.10 -13.68
CA ILE A 35 -7.37 -6.78 -13.96
C ILE A 35 -6.21 -5.79 -13.83
N GLU A 36 -5.96 -4.99 -14.88
CA GLU A 36 -4.94 -3.93 -14.84
C GLU A 36 -5.44 -2.73 -14.03
N ASP A 37 -4.52 -1.99 -13.42
CA ASP A 37 -4.86 -0.79 -12.63
C ASP A 37 -5.64 0.23 -13.46
N THR A 38 -5.31 0.36 -14.76
CA THR A 38 -6.04 1.21 -15.71
C THR A 38 -7.51 0.82 -15.86
N ASP A 39 -7.82 -0.48 -15.83
CA ASP A 39 -9.19 -0.99 -15.94
C ASP A 39 -9.98 -0.71 -14.65
N ILE A 40 -9.32 -0.80 -13.49
CA ILE A 40 -9.92 -0.50 -12.19
C ILE A 40 -10.30 0.98 -12.12
N PHE A 41 -9.36 1.87 -12.42
CA PHE A 41 -9.54 3.30 -12.20
C PHE A 41 -10.29 4.03 -13.34
N SER A 42 -10.53 3.38 -14.48
CA SER A 42 -11.46 3.84 -15.51
C SER A 42 -12.93 3.49 -15.24
N ASN A 43 -13.21 2.61 -14.28
CA ASN A 43 -14.55 2.15 -13.96
C ASN A 43 -15.00 2.61 -12.57
N LYS A 44 -16.02 3.48 -12.51
CA LYS A 44 -16.53 4.07 -11.25
C LYS A 44 -16.83 3.06 -10.14
N SER A 45 -17.45 1.93 -10.48
CA SER A 45 -17.80 0.91 -9.49
C SER A 45 -16.56 0.20 -8.93
N LEU A 46 -15.54 -0.01 -9.76
CA LEU A 46 -14.28 -0.61 -9.31
C LEU A 46 -13.46 0.38 -8.48
N VAL A 47 -13.47 1.68 -8.84
CA VAL A 47 -12.87 2.75 -8.03
C VAL A 47 -13.50 2.80 -6.64
N GLU A 48 -14.83 2.81 -6.56
CA GLU A 48 -15.54 2.78 -5.27
C GLU A 48 -15.14 1.55 -4.44
N GLY A 49 -15.01 0.39 -5.07
CA GLY A 49 -14.49 -0.83 -4.45
C GLY A 49 -13.08 -0.68 -3.91
N ALA A 50 -12.19 -0.01 -4.65
CA ALA A 50 -10.82 0.26 -4.23
C ALA A 50 -10.78 1.19 -2.99
N ILE A 51 -11.60 2.23 -2.96
CA ILE A 51 -11.72 3.12 -1.79
C ILE A 51 -12.31 2.37 -0.60
N ASN A 52 -13.37 1.58 -0.81
CA ASN A 52 -13.97 0.75 0.25
C ASN A 52 -12.95 -0.23 0.86
N ASN A 53 -12.00 -0.72 0.07
CA ASN A 53 -10.92 -1.56 0.59
C ASN A 53 -10.01 -0.80 1.59
N ILE A 54 -9.80 0.51 1.44
CA ILE A 54 -9.04 1.30 2.42
C ILE A 54 -9.78 1.30 3.77
N TYR A 55 -11.11 1.47 3.76
CA TYR A 55 -11.92 1.43 4.98
C TYR A 55 -11.83 0.11 5.74
N THR A 56 -11.54 -1.01 5.07
CA THR A 56 -11.40 -2.30 5.75
C THR A 56 -10.26 -2.30 6.77
N TYR A 57 -9.19 -1.56 6.50
CA TYR A 57 -8.06 -1.44 7.44
C TYR A 57 -8.45 -0.68 8.71
N TYR A 58 -9.36 0.28 8.63
CA TYR A 58 -9.92 0.96 9.80
C TYR A 58 -10.92 0.11 10.58
N GLY A 59 -11.58 -0.84 9.90
CA GLY A 59 -12.50 -1.81 10.51
C GLY A 59 -11.79 -3.00 11.12
N GLU A 60 -10.52 -3.18 10.83
CA GLU A 60 -9.72 -4.33 11.24
C GLU A 60 -9.60 -4.43 12.77
N GLN A 61 -9.78 -5.62 13.31
CA GLN A 61 -9.78 -5.84 14.75
C GLN A 61 -8.46 -5.41 15.41
N ASN A 62 -7.34 -5.70 14.77
CA ASN A 62 -6.04 -5.35 15.31
C ASN A 62 -5.80 -3.85 15.31
N TYR A 63 -6.30 -3.14 14.30
CA TYR A 63 -6.23 -1.69 14.27
C TYR A 63 -7.07 -1.04 15.38
N ARG A 64 -8.36 -1.40 15.47
CA ARG A 64 -9.30 -0.75 16.39
C ARG A 64 -9.35 -1.39 17.77
N ALA A 65 -9.30 -2.72 17.86
CA ALA A 65 -9.48 -3.40 19.14
C ALA A 65 -8.24 -3.32 20.04
N ARG A 66 -7.04 -3.19 19.45
CA ARG A 66 -5.81 -3.05 20.24
C ARG A 66 -5.37 -1.60 20.43
N TYR A 67 -5.63 -0.78 19.44
CA TYR A 67 -5.08 0.56 19.35
C TYR A 67 -6.05 1.63 19.85
N LEU A 68 -7.24 1.75 19.26
CA LEU A 68 -8.21 2.76 19.65
C LEU A 68 -8.74 2.60 21.09
N PRO A 69 -8.97 1.38 21.62
CA PRO A 69 -9.38 1.24 23.02
C PRO A 69 -8.35 1.78 24.01
N TYR A 70 -7.08 1.82 23.64
CA TYR A 70 -6.02 2.31 24.54
C TYR A 70 -5.80 3.80 24.47
N TYR A 71 -6.28 4.47 23.45
CA TYR A 71 -6.16 5.94 23.32
C TYR A 71 -6.93 6.70 24.40
N GLY A 72 -8.09 6.21 24.79
CA GLY A 72 -8.90 6.82 25.84
C GLY A 72 -8.52 6.36 27.23
N LEU A 73 -7.83 5.24 27.37
CA LEU A 73 -7.60 4.55 28.64
C LEU A 73 -6.56 5.22 29.57
N ASN A 74 -5.85 6.20 29.07
CA ASN A 74 -4.88 6.98 29.86
C ASN A 74 -5.34 8.42 30.11
N THR A 75 -6.64 8.61 30.15
CA THR A 75 -7.27 9.88 30.45
C THR A 75 -7.80 9.90 31.89
N ASP A 76 -8.33 11.04 32.31
CA ASP A 76 -8.95 11.23 33.62
C ASP A 76 -10.31 10.51 33.79
N ILE A 77 -10.89 10.05 32.69
CA ILE A 77 -12.20 9.38 32.67
C ILE A 77 -12.15 7.88 32.37
N GLU A 78 -11.06 7.39 31.80
CA GLU A 78 -10.88 5.98 31.47
C GLU A 78 -9.52 5.46 31.95
N TRP A 79 -9.53 4.28 32.54
CA TRP A 79 -8.34 3.63 33.04
C TRP A 79 -8.36 2.12 32.78
N TYR A 80 -7.22 1.57 32.40
CA TYR A 80 -7.07 0.13 32.23
C TYR A 80 -6.92 -0.55 33.61
N ASN A 81 -7.93 -1.30 34.01
CA ASN A 81 -7.93 -2.00 35.28
C ASN A 81 -7.30 -3.40 35.15
N SER A 82 -6.01 -3.47 34.83
CA SER A 82 -5.22 -4.69 34.94
C SER A 82 -4.46 -4.72 36.25
N SER A 83 -4.59 -5.79 36.98
CA SER A 83 -3.76 -6.07 38.16
C SER A 83 -2.35 -6.51 37.79
N ASP A 84 -2.10 -6.89 36.55
CA ASP A 84 -0.79 -7.29 36.06
C ASP A 84 -0.05 -6.08 35.46
N LYS A 85 0.82 -5.49 36.28
CA LYS A 85 1.67 -4.36 35.87
C LYS A 85 2.73 -4.75 34.83
N GLY A 86 2.93 -6.02 34.57
CA GLY A 86 3.81 -6.54 33.52
C GLY A 86 3.12 -6.70 32.16
N ASP A 87 1.81 -6.45 32.09
CA ASP A 87 1.05 -6.54 30.84
C ASP A 87 1.51 -5.43 29.86
N ALA A 88 1.73 -5.81 28.62
CA ALA A 88 2.06 -4.88 27.52
C ALA A 88 1.04 -3.73 27.39
N LYS A 89 -0.25 -4.01 27.62
CA LYS A 89 -1.34 -3.03 27.62
C LYS A 89 -1.19 -1.98 28.71
N ALA A 90 -0.78 -2.39 29.90
CA ALA A 90 -0.52 -1.45 30.98
C ALA A 90 0.58 -0.45 30.62
N GLY A 91 1.61 -0.91 29.92
CA GLY A 91 2.69 -0.04 29.43
C GLY A 91 2.18 1.03 28.45
N VAL A 92 1.26 0.67 27.54
CA VAL A 92 0.65 1.63 26.59
C VAL A 92 -0.18 2.67 27.36
N VAL A 93 -1.03 2.23 28.27
CA VAL A 93 -1.93 3.11 29.06
C VAL A 93 -1.16 4.07 29.97
N THR A 94 -0.03 3.63 30.51
CA THR A 94 0.78 4.43 31.44
C THR A 94 1.89 5.23 30.75
N PHE A 95 1.95 5.24 29.42
CA PHE A 95 3.05 5.86 28.63
C PHE A 95 4.43 5.32 28.99
N SER A 96 4.53 4.09 29.43
CA SER A 96 5.78 3.42 29.79
C SER A 96 6.11 2.26 28.84
N ALA A 97 5.46 2.21 27.68
CA ALA A 97 5.73 1.19 26.66
C ALA A 97 7.17 1.30 26.14
N LEU A 98 7.88 0.17 26.17
CA LEU A 98 9.22 0.07 25.60
C LEU A 98 9.14 -0.31 24.10
N PRO A 99 10.21 -0.13 23.34
CA PRO A 99 10.23 -0.46 21.89
C PRO A 99 9.86 -1.90 21.55
N GLY A 100 9.99 -2.84 22.48
CA GLY A 100 9.57 -4.24 22.31
C GLY A 100 8.17 -4.55 22.82
N ASN A 101 7.36 -3.54 23.15
CA ASN A 101 5.99 -3.75 23.60
C ASN A 101 5.15 -4.45 22.54
N THR A 102 4.50 -5.57 22.90
CA THR A 102 3.75 -6.40 21.94
C THR A 102 2.51 -5.72 21.39
N GLU A 103 1.91 -4.76 22.10
CA GLU A 103 0.74 -4.01 21.62
C GLU A 103 1.13 -2.89 20.62
N MET A 104 2.39 -2.50 20.60
CA MET A 104 2.95 -1.48 19.71
C MET A 104 4.06 -2.03 18.79
N ASN A 105 4.24 -3.35 18.76
CA ASN A 105 5.32 -3.99 18.03
C ASN A 105 5.18 -3.77 16.53
N ILE A 106 6.24 -3.28 15.91
CA ILE A 106 6.32 -3.02 14.46
C ILE A 106 6.76 -4.23 13.64
N ALA A 107 7.20 -5.32 14.30
CA ALA A 107 7.77 -6.49 13.63
C ALA A 107 6.72 -7.52 13.20
N ASP A 108 5.52 -7.51 13.77
CA ASP A 108 4.44 -8.44 13.41
C ASP A 108 3.51 -7.80 12.37
N SER A 109 3.23 -8.52 11.29
CA SER A 109 2.29 -8.09 10.24
C SER A 109 0.85 -7.91 10.70
N LYS A 110 0.51 -8.41 11.89
CA LYS A 110 -0.82 -8.29 12.49
C LYS A 110 -0.95 -7.14 13.49
N GLU A 111 0.13 -6.47 13.78
CA GLU A 111 0.16 -5.39 14.75
C GLU A 111 -0.27 -4.03 14.12
N PRO A 112 -0.70 -3.06 14.94
CA PRO A 112 -1.25 -1.80 14.46
C PRO A 112 -0.34 -1.05 13.49
N TRP A 113 0.95 -1.01 13.71
CA TRP A 113 1.92 -0.37 12.81
C TRP A 113 1.82 -0.90 11.38
N SER A 114 1.90 -2.21 11.20
CA SER A 114 1.87 -2.84 9.88
C SER A 114 0.51 -2.67 9.20
N ASN A 115 -0.57 -2.74 9.97
CA ASN A 115 -1.93 -2.55 9.44
C ASN A 115 -2.17 -1.10 9.00
N ILE A 116 -1.71 -0.11 9.76
CA ILE A 116 -1.84 1.30 9.39
C ILE A 116 -1.04 1.59 8.11
N TYR A 117 0.20 1.12 8.01
CA TYR A 117 1.00 1.28 6.79
C TYR A 117 0.42 0.53 5.60
N SER A 118 -0.21 -0.62 5.80
CA SER A 118 -0.94 -1.31 4.73
C SER A 118 -2.13 -0.49 4.23
N GLY A 119 -2.85 0.18 5.13
CA GLY A 119 -3.90 1.13 4.78
C GLY A 119 -3.37 2.33 3.99
N ILE A 120 -2.23 2.90 4.41
CA ILE A 120 -1.53 3.98 3.68
C ILE A 120 -1.13 3.53 2.28
N GLU A 121 -0.58 2.33 2.14
CA GLU A 121 -0.22 1.77 0.83
C GLU A 121 -1.42 1.64 -0.10
N LYS A 122 -2.55 1.14 0.41
CA LYS A 122 -3.79 1.07 -0.39
C LYS A 122 -4.32 2.45 -0.77
N ALA A 123 -4.20 3.42 0.12
CA ALA A 123 -4.56 4.79 -0.19
C ALA A 123 -3.63 5.40 -1.26
N ASN A 124 -2.33 5.17 -1.19
CA ASN A 124 -1.37 5.63 -2.20
C ASN A 124 -1.66 5.02 -3.58
N LEU A 125 -1.91 3.71 -3.64
CA LEU A 125 -2.31 3.02 -4.88
C LEU A 125 -3.58 3.62 -5.49
N ALA A 126 -4.61 3.86 -4.65
CA ALA A 126 -5.86 4.46 -5.09
C ALA A 126 -5.66 5.90 -5.59
N ILE A 127 -4.94 6.73 -4.85
CA ILE A 127 -4.63 8.11 -5.22
C ILE A 127 -3.91 8.15 -6.58
N LYS A 128 -2.83 7.37 -6.72
CA LYS A 128 -2.05 7.30 -7.96
C LYS A 128 -2.88 6.78 -9.13
N GLY A 129 -3.67 5.73 -8.93
CA GLY A 129 -4.53 5.19 -9.97
C GLY A 129 -5.60 6.18 -10.44
N LEU A 130 -6.20 6.94 -9.51
CA LEU A 130 -7.15 8.00 -9.83
C LEU A 130 -6.48 9.13 -10.65
N GLU A 131 -5.30 9.59 -10.23
CA GLU A 131 -4.55 10.66 -10.91
C GLU A 131 -4.11 10.26 -12.34
N THR A 132 -3.86 8.98 -12.57
CA THR A 132 -3.31 8.51 -13.86
C THR A 132 -4.36 7.98 -14.83
N SER A 133 -5.49 7.46 -14.35
CA SER A 133 -6.40 6.65 -15.17
C SER A 133 -7.87 7.05 -15.05
N ALA A 134 -8.26 7.89 -14.07
CA ALA A 134 -9.64 8.29 -13.89
C ALA A 134 -9.95 9.65 -14.56
N ASP A 135 -11.24 9.89 -14.79
CA ASP A 135 -11.72 11.20 -15.22
C ASP A 135 -11.84 12.15 -14.02
N MET A 136 -10.81 12.93 -13.78
CA MET A 136 -10.75 13.88 -12.66
C MET A 136 -11.69 15.09 -12.80
N GLU A 137 -12.38 15.27 -13.93
CA GLU A 137 -13.43 16.28 -14.08
C GLU A 137 -14.78 15.79 -13.53
N ASP A 138 -14.93 14.48 -13.30
CA ASP A 138 -16.11 13.88 -12.73
C ASP A 138 -16.17 14.13 -11.20
N SER A 139 -17.24 14.76 -10.74
CA SER A 139 -17.42 15.12 -9.32
C SER A 139 -17.46 13.92 -8.37
N PHE A 140 -17.94 12.77 -8.83
CA PHE A 140 -17.93 11.53 -8.06
C PHE A 140 -16.49 11.00 -7.88
N ILE A 141 -15.69 11.07 -8.93
CA ILE A 141 -14.26 10.70 -8.86
C ILE A 141 -13.50 11.65 -7.94
N GLN A 142 -13.77 12.96 -8.02
CA GLN A 142 -13.18 13.95 -7.10
C GLN A 142 -13.52 13.67 -5.64
N GLN A 143 -14.76 13.25 -5.36
CA GLN A 143 -15.16 12.85 -4.02
C GLN A 143 -14.36 11.63 -3.53
N LEU A 144 -14.25 10.58 -4.33
CA LEU A 144 -13.49 9.37 -3.98
C LEU A 144 -11.99 9.67 -3.80
N TYR A 145 -11.44 10.55 -4.60
CA TYR A 145 -10.07 11.05 -4.43
C TYR A 145 -9.88 11.76 -3.09
N GLY A 146 -10.81 12.65 -2.73
CA GLY A 146 -10.83 13.32 -1.43
C GLY A 146 -10.96 12.35 -0.25
N GLU A 147 -11.75 11.29 -0.40
CA GLU A 147 -11.86 10.22 0.60
C GLU A 147 -10.54 9.48 0.79
N ALA A 148 -9.85 9.10 -0.30
CA ALA A 148 -8.55 8.43 -0.21
C ALA A 148 -7.50 9.29 0.49
N LEU A 149 -7.42 10.58 0.15
CA LEU A 149 -6.54 11.54 0.81
C LEU A 149 -6.84 11.68 2.30
N THR A 150 -8.13 11.76 2.66
CA THR A 150 -8.58 11.88 4.05
C THR A 150 -8.22 10.64 4.86
N LEU A 151 -8.48 9.44 4.32
CA LEU A 151 -8.15 8.18 4.98
C LEU A 151 -6.64 8.06 5.20
N ARG A 152 -5.83 8.41 4.20
CA ARG A 152 -4.37 8.45 4.36
C ARG A 152 -3.93 9.42 5.46
N ALA A 153 -4.50 10.60 5.50
CA ALA A 153 -4.19 11.60 6.52
C ALA A 153 -4.58 11.11 7.94
N MET A 154 -5.76 10.48 8.09
CA MET A 154 -6.19 9.88 9.36
C MET A 154 -5.21 8.80 9.82
N ALA A 155 -4.73 7.94 8.92
CA ALA A 155 -3.74 6.92 9.24
C ALA A 155 -2.43 7.53 9.78
N TYR A 156 -1.97 8.62 9.18
CA TYR A 156 -0.79 9.33 9.69
C TYR A 156 -1.03 10.00 11.03
N VAL A 157 -2.21 10.54 11.30
CA VAL A 157 -2.56 11.09 12.62
C VAL A 157 -2.45 10.01 13.69
N ASP A 158 -2.97 8.81 13.42
CA ASP A 158 -2.87 7.69 14.35
C ASP A 158 -1.41 7.26 14.58
N LEU A 159 -0.61 7.17 13.52
CA LEU A 159 0.81 6.84 13.62
C LEU A 159 1.57 7.88 14.47
N ILE A 160 1.39 9.16 14.19
CA ILE A 160 2.11 10.24 14.88
C ILE A 160 1.70 10.30 16.35
N ASN A 161 0.41 10.12 16.65
CA ASN A 161 -0.06 10.12 18.02
C ASN A 161 0.55 8.99 18.87
N ALA A 162 0.85 7.84 18.26
CA ALA A 162 1.35 6.69 18.99
C ALA A 162 2.86 6.56 19.02
N TRP A 163 3.53 6.90 17.92
CA TRP A 163 4.98 6.67 17.76
C TRP A 163 5.80 7.95 17.60
N GLY A 164 5.15 9.11 17.49
CA GLY A 164 5.83 10.38 17.24
C GLY A 164 6.24 10.50 15.77
N ASP A 165 7.50 10.81 15.51
CA ASP A 165 8.03 10.94 14.16
C ASP A 165 8.05 9.58 13.44
N VAL A 166 7.38 9.51 12.30
CA VAL A 166 7.22 8.28 11.51
C VAL A 166 7.65 8.49 10.06
N PRO A 167 8.08 7.43 9.35
CA PRO A 167 8.41 7.52 7.93
C PRO A 167 7.22 7.99 7.09
N ALA A 168 7.40 9.06 6.33
CA ALA A 168 6.41 9.53 5.36
C ALA A 168 6.53 8.72 4.05
N ARG A 169 5.44 8.07 3.66
CA ARG A 169 5.30 7.32 2.40
C ARG A 169 4.07 7.83 1.67
N PHE A 170 4.27 8.60 0.60
CA PHE A 170 3.19 9.18 -0.20
C PHE A 170 3.07 8.57 -1.59
N GLU A 171 3.99 7.68 -1.93
CA GLU A 171 4.01 6.90 -3.17
C GLU A 171 3.89 5.41 -2.86
N PRO A 172 3.29 4.60 -3.75
CA PRO A 172 3.23 3.14 -3.63
C PRO A 172 4.60 2.48 -3.60
#